data_6c78b69e88cc06185d86aafeb59cb325
#
_entry.id   6c78b69e88cc06185d86aafeb59cb325
#
_cell.length_a   1.000
_cell.length_b   1.000
_cell.length_c   1.000
_cell.angle_alpha   90.00
_cell.angle_beta   90.00
_cell.angle_gamma   90.00
#
_symmetry.space_group_name_H-M   'P 1'
#
loop_
_entity.id
_entity.type
_entity.pdbx_description
1 polymer ?
#
loop_
_entity_poly.entity_id
_entity_poly.type
_entity_poly.pdbx_seq_one_letter_code
_entity_poly.pdbx_strand_id
1 'polypeptide(L)'
;MPTNESARHVELKRLALAWAQTHGYRIAAAEVSVPNLGARVDVAGFRPPAAATKRRPASLHAAGVSIIFECKQSRADFLKDSRCREQISARLAKLHERRERYEEGMRRHMPTLRQADTLFPEFDTYRYEAAGYEPYDKLTAELRMLAGRLHAQTKFSDLIRWRAANLHYVVAEPGVARTHELPAGWGLLVRVDEELRVEMEPTWQEATESARMTLLLRIAMAGTKAVNTQFGVMPRWAQAPTPAG
;
A
#
# COMPACT_ATOMS: atom_id res chain seq x y z
N MET A 1 10.27 3.21 26.17
CA MET A 1 11.52 2.79 25.51
C MET A 1 11.52 3.40 24.14
N PRO A 2 12.50 4.24 23.75
CA PRO A 2 12.61 4.66 22.36
C PRO A 2 12.81 3.40 21.51
N THR A 3 11.97 3.20 20.53
CA THR A 3 12.13 2.13 19.53
C THR A 3 13.46 2.40 18.83
N ASN A 4 14.30 1.38 18.72
CA ASN A 4 15.59 1.43 18.03
C ASN A 4 15.34 1.49 16.49
N GLU A 5 14.59 2.52 16.09
CA GLU A 5 14.17 2.74 14.71
C GLU A 5 15.27 3.51 13.98
N SER A 6 15.62 3.08 12.77
CA SER A 6 16.65 3.76 12.01
C SER A 6 16.19 5.12 11.51
N ALA A 7 17.13 6.07 11.37
CA ALA A 7 16.86 7.39 10.81
C ALA A 7 16.19 7.31 9.40
N ARG A 8 16.57 6.32 8.59
CA ARG A 8 15.98 6.10 7.26
C ARG A 8 14.50 5.71 7.33
N HIS A 9 14.13 4.85 8.28
CA HIS A 9 12.73 4.45 8.44
C HIS A 9 11.87 5.61 8.94
N VAL A 10 12.38 6.40 9.88
CA VAL A 10 11.72 7.63 10.36
C VAL A 10 11.51 8.61 9.20
N GLU A 11 12.51 8.75 8.34
CA GLU A 11 12.42 9.62 7.17
C GLU A 11 11.37 9.15 6.16
N LEU A 12 11.28 7.87 5.85
CA LEU A 12 10.22 7.33 5.00
C LEU A 12 8.83 7.61 5.57
N LYS A 13 8.64 7.50 6.89
CA LYS A 13 7.37 7.87 7.54
C LYS A 13 7.07 9.36 7.39
N ARG A 14 8.09 10.23 7.57
CA ARG A 14 7.94 11.66 7.37
C ARG A 14 7.48 11.99 5.96
N LEU A 15 8.11 11.36 4.95
CA LEU A 15 7.74 11.52 3.55
C LEU A 15 6.34 10.98 3.25
N ALA A 16 5.96 9.84 3.84
CA ALA A 16 4.60 9.30 3.70
C ALA A 16 3.53 10.23 4.30
N LEU A 17 3.81 10.84 5.45
CA LEU A 17 2.93 11.86 6.04
C LEU A 17 2.82 13.10 5.14
N ALA A 18 3.93 13.61 4.62
CA ALA A 18 3.96 14.76 3.72
C ALA A 18 3.17 14.47 2.44
N TRP A 19 3.40 13.28 1.84
CA TRP A 19 2.66 12.83 0.65
C TRP A 19 1.16 12.73 0.93
N ALA A 20 0.77 12.15 2.06
CA ALA A 20 -0.63 12.06 2.46
C ALA A 20 -1.29 13.45 2.54
N GLN A 21 -0.62 14.44 3.17
CA GLN A 21 -1.12 15.79 3.30
C GLN A 21 -1.32 16.47 1.93
N THR A 22 -0.34 16.38 1.05
CA THR A 22 -0.39 16.99 -0.30
C THR A 22 -1.48 16.35 -1.18
N HIS A 23 -1.82 15.06 -0.92
CA HIS A 23 -2.87 14.33 -1.64
C HIS A 23 -4.24 14.40 -0.93
N GLY A 24 -4.42 15.32 0.02
CA GLY A 24 -5.70 15.62 0.65
C GLY A 24 -6.08 14.73 1.84
N TYR A 25 -5.21 13.82 2.29
CA TYR A 25 -5.42 13.04 3.51
C TYR A 25 -5.03 13.89 4.72
N ARG A 26 -5.86 14.88 5.04
CA ARG A 26 -5.57 15.93 6.04
C ARG A 26 -5.47 15.42 7.46
N ILE A 27 -6.04 14.26 7.76
CA ILE A 27 -5.99 13.61 9.07
C ILE A 27 -5.08 12.40 8.92
N ALA A 28 -3.83 12.51 9.38
CA ALA A 28 -2.84 11.46 9.24
C ALA A 28 -1.97 11.36 10.49
N ALA A 29 -1.50 10.15 10.80
CA ALA A 29 -0.57 9.90 11.89
C ALA A 29 0.34 8.73 11.56
N ALA A 30 1.51 8.70 12.22
CA ALA A 30 2.39 7.56 12.23
C ALA A 30 2.01 6.57 13.34
N GLU A 31 2.47 5.34 13.24
CA GLU A 31 2.34 4.30 14.25
C GLU A 31 0.89 3.97 14.63
N VAL A 32 0.02 3.85 13.63
CA VAL A 32 -1.41 3.66 13.81
C VAL A 32 -1.75 2.18 14.00
N SER A 33 -2.43 1.85 15.10
CA SER A 33 -2.94 0.50 15.34
C SER A 33 -4.13 0.20 14.42
N VAL A 34 -4.11 -0.94 13.74
CA VAL A 34 -5.22 -1.38 12.91
C VAL A 34 -6.15 -2.27 13.72
N PRO A 35 -7.46 -1.93 13.79
CA PRO A 35 -8.43 -2.73 14.51
C PRO A 35 -8.48 -4.18 13.99
N ASN A 36 -8.77 -5.12 14.88
CA ASN A 36 -8.98 -6.55 14.60
C ASN A 36 -7.77 -7.33 14.09
N LEU A 37 -6.63 -6.67 13.80
CA LEU A 37 -5.43 -7.34 13.29
C LEU A 37 -4.32 -7.46 14.35
N GLY A 38 -4.45 -6.75 15.49
CA GLY A 38 -3.34 -6.65 16.45
C GLY A 38 -2.06 -6.04 15.84
N ALA A 39 -2.16 -5.52 14.62
CA ALA A 39 -1.07 -4.96 13.86
C ALA A 39 -1.03 -3.43 13.95
N ARG A 40 0.16 -2.86 13.76
CA ARG A 40 0.38 -1.42 13.68
C ARG A 40 0.98 -1.11 12.31
N VAL A 41 0.44 -0.09 11.64
CA VAL A 41 0.93 0.41 10.36
C VAL A 41 1.81 1.63 10.56
N ASP A 42 2.78 1.82 9.67
CA ASP A 42 3.77 2.88 9.81
C ASP A 42 3.13 4.26 9.69
N VAL A 43 2.24 4.45 8.71
CA VAL A 43 1.45 5.67 8.55
C VAL A 43 0.03 5.30 8.09
N ALA A 44 -0.96 6.01 8.58
CA ALA A 44 -2.31 5.97 8.04
C ALA A 44 -2.86 7.39 7.87
N GLY A 45 -3.71 7.57 6.87
CA GLY A 45 -4.33 8.84 6.53
C GLY A 45 -5.82 8.70 6.23
N PHE A 46 -6.53 9.79 6.44
CA PHE A 46 -7.94 9.90 6.13
C PHE A 46 -8.21 11.21 5.41
N ARG A 47 -8.87 11.12 4.27
CA ARG A 47 -9.37 12.25 3.49
C ARG A 47 -10.85 12.38 3.75
N PRO A 48 -11.31 13.47 4.43
CA PRO A 48 -12.72 13.71 4.65
C PRO A 48 -13.51 13.79 3.33
N PRO A 49 -14.80 13.46 3.33
CA PRO A 49 -15.64 13.66 2.17
C PRO A 49 -15.68 15.14 1.81
N ALA A 50 -15.81 15.45 0.54
CA ALA A 50 -16.08 16.82 0.12
C ALA A 50 -17.42 17.27 0.74
N ALA A 51 -17.46 18.49 1.31
CA ALA A 51 -18.69 19.03 1.83
C ALA A 51 -19.77 19.02 0.75
N ALA A 52 -20.96 18.50 1.09
CA ALA A 52 -22.10 18.54 0.20
C ALA A 52 -22.49 20.01 -0.05
N THR A 53 -22.56 20.42 -1.30
CA THR A 53 -23.08 21.73 -1.70
C THR A 53 -24.35 21.53 -2.52
N LYS A 54 -25.17 22.60 -2.68
CA LYS A 54 -26.38 22.56 -3.52
C LYS A 54 -26.08 22.15 -4.97
N ARG A 55 -24.83 22.37 -5.45
CA ARG A 55 -24.38 22.02 -6.81
C ARG A 55 -23.68 20.66 -6.89
N ARG A 56 -23.31 20.06 -5.74
CA ARG A 56 -22.56 18.79 -5.70
C ARG A 56 -23.18 17.93 -4.59
N PRO A 57 -24.08 16.99 -4.93
CA PRO A 57 -24.63 16.06 -3.97
C PRO A 57 -23.51 15.24 -3.30
N ALA A 58 -23.79 14.72 -2.11
CA ALA A 58 -22.86 13.82 -1.42
C ALA A 58 -22.44 12.69 -2.36
N SER A 59 -21.13 12.46 -2.47
CA SER A 59 -20.61 11.39 -3.31
C SER A 59 -20.90 10.01 -2.70
N LEU A 60 -20.84 8.96 -3.52
CA LEU A 60 -20.88 7.55 -3.08
C LEU A 60 -19.89 7.23 -1.94
N HIS A 61 -18.87 8.07 -1.75
CA HIS A 61 -17.88 7.98 -0.67
C HIS A 61 -18.18 8.98 0.47
N ALA A 62 -19.45 9.09 0.86
CA ALA A 62 -19.88 10.03 1.92
C ALA A 62 -19.08 9.90 3.23
N ALA A 63 -18.48 8.73 3.51
CA ALA A 63 -17.68 8.47 4.70
C ALA A 63 -16.18 8.78 4.53
N GLY A 64 -15.76 9.45 3.45
CA GLY A 64 -14.36 9.76 3.18
C GLY A 64 -13.55 8.57 2.66
N VAL A 65 -12.24 8.78 2.47
CA VAL A 65 -11.29 7.79 1.92
C VAL A 65 -10.14 7.58 2.88
N SER A 66 -9.82 6.33 3.16
CA SER A 66 -8.71 5.93 4.03
C SER A 66 -7.54 5.34 3.25
N ILE A 67 -6.34 5.57 3.76
CA ILE A 67 -5.09 5.10 3.16
C ILE A 67 -4.14 4.59 4.24
N ILE A 68 -3.37 3.56 3.89
CA ILE A 68 -2.33 2.97 4.74
C ILE A 68 -1.01 2.94 3.98
N PHE A 69 0.07 3.19 4.70
CA PHE A 69 1.45 3.12 4.20
C PHE A 69 2.29 2.20 5.10
N GLU A 70 3.07 1.33 4.47
CA GLU A 70 4.10 0.50 5.08
C GLU A 70 5.46 0.89 4.54
N CYS A 71 6.36 1.34 5.41
CA CYS A 71 7.68 1.83 5.06
C CYS A 71 8.70 0.70 5.07
N LYS A 72 9.51 0.59 4.02
CA LYS A 72 10.55 -0.43 3.84
C LYS A 72 11.88 0.21 3.48
N GLN A 73 12.81 0.21 4.42
CA GLN A 73 14.11 0.87 4.27
C GLN A 73 15.18 0.02 3.59
N SER A 74 14.98 -1.30 3.54
CA SER A 74 15.94 -2.23 2.96
C SER A 74 15.26 -3.43 2.33
N ARG A 75 15.98 -4.09 1.41
CA ARG A 75 15.53 -5.32 0.76
C ARG A 75 15.24 -6.42 1.78
N ALA A 76 16.09 -6.57 2.78
CA ALA A 76 15.91 -7.55 3.86
C ALA A 76 14.63 -7.26 4.67
N ASP A 77 14.33 -5.98 4.95
CA ASP A 77 13.13 -5.57 5.64
C ASP A 77 11.85 -5.83 4.81
N PHE A 78 11.91 -5.58 3.51
CA PHE A 78 10.80 -5.89 2.60
C PHE A 78 10.53 -7.40 2.51
N LEU A 79 11.59 -8.22 2.54
CA LEU A 79 11.51 -9.67 2.40
C LEU A 79 11.49 -10.43 3.75
N LYS A 80 11.29 -9.77 4.87
CA LYS A 80 11.59 -10.20 6.25
C LYS A 80 10.93 -11.49 6.72
N ASP A 81 10.13 -12.21 6.03
CA ASP A 81 9.45 -13.36 6.65
C ASP A 81 9.61 -14.72 5.97
N SER A 82 10.58 -14.96 5.09
CA SER A 82 10.89 -16.32 4.66
C SER A 82 12.22 -16.56 3.94
N ARG A 83 12.90 -17.65 4.29
CA ARG A 83 14.03 -18.22 3.53
C ARG A 83 13.65 -18.62 2.09
N CYS A 84 12.37 -18.85 1.82
CA CYS A 84 11.83 -19.14 0.47
C CYS A 84 11.63 -17.91 -0.42
N ARG A 85 11.66 -16.69 0.13
CA ARG A 85 11.27 -15.48 -0.60
C ARG A 85 12.25 -15.07 -1.68
N GLU A 86 13.54 -15.22 -1.45
CA GLU A 86 14.55 -14.93 -2.48
C GLU A 86 14.41 -15.83 -3.69
N GLN A 87 14.15 -17.14 -3.48
CA GLN A 87 13.93 -18.08 -4.57
C GLN A 87 12.63 -17.78 -5.33
N ILE A 88 11.56 -17.47 -4.60
CA ILE A 88 10.27 -17.05 -5.20
C ILE A 88 10.45 -15.75 -5.97
N SER A 89 11.13 -14.75 -5.39
CA SER A 89 11.41 -13.47 -6.05
C SER A 89 12.26 -13.65 -7.32
N ALA A 90 13.31 -14.46 -7.29
CA ALA A 90 14.11 -14.77 -8.47
C ALA A 90 13.28 -15.49 -9.56
N ARG A 91 12.38 -16.39 -9.17
CA ARG A 91 11.47 -17.05 -10.10
C ARG A 91 10.48 -16.07 -10.70
N LEU A 92 9.87 -15.18 -9.89
CA LEU A 92 8.98 -14.12 -10.35
C LEU A 92 9.67 -13.22 -11.38
N ALA A 93 10.91 -12.78 -11.14
CA ALA A 93 11.66 -11.96 -12.09
C ALA A 93 11.77 -12.63 -13.45
N LYS A 94 12.18 -13.92 -13.49
CA LYS A 94 12.30 -14.70 -14.76
C LYS A 94 10.95 -14.85 -15.48
N LEU A 95 9.86 -15.03 -14.72
CA LEU A 95 8.53 -15.15 -15.31
C LEU A 95 8.05 -13.80 -15.88
N HIS A 96 8.39 -12.68 -15.23
CA HIS A 96 8.08 -11.35 -15.76
C HIS A 96 8.81 -11.05 -17.07
N GLU A 97 10.11 -11.35 -17.15
CA GLU A 97 10.87 -11.24 -18.41
C GLU A 97 10.24 -12.09 -19.53
N ARG A 98 9.75 -13.27 -19.17
CA ARG A 98 9.06 -14.14 -20.13
C ARG A 98 7.70 -13.59 -20.54
N ARG A 99 6.95 -12.98 -19.60
CA ARG A 99 5.69 -12.31 -19.88
C ARG A 99 5.86 -11.15 -20.84
N GLU A 100 6.83 -10.29 -20.59
CA GLU A 100 7.16 -9.17 -21.48
C GLU A 100 7.48 -9.62 -22.91
N ARG A 101 8.24 -10.71 -23.06
CA ARG A 101 8.50 -11.30 -24.37
C ARG A 101 7.26 -11.83 -25.07
N TYR A 102 6.34 -12.46 -24.34
CA TYR A 102 5.05 -12.89 -24.91
C TYR A 102 4.17 -11.71 -25.30
N GLU A 103 4.07 -10.70 -24.45
CA GLU A 103 3.30 -9.49 -24.72
C GLU A 103 3.86 -8.72 -25.95
N GLU A 104 5.17 -8.62 -26.07
CA GLU A 104 5.82 -8.04 -27.25
C GLU A 104 5.52 -8.85 -28.52
N GLY A 105 5.58 -10.18 -28.45
CA GLY A 105 5.19 -11.06 -29.55
C GLY A 105 3.73 -10.90 -29.94
N MET A 106 2.82 -10.84 -28.95
CA MET A 106 1.39 -10.65 -29.21
C MET A 106 1.09 -9.28 -29.80
N ARG A 107 1.76 -8.22 -29.35
CA ARG A 107 1.65 -6.89 -29.96
C ARG A 107 1.98 -6.88 -31.45
N ARG A 108 3.02 -7.63 -31.85
CA ARG A 108 3.44 -7.71 -33.26
C ARG A 108 2.50 -8.54 -34.13
N HIS A 109 2.00 -9.66 -33.58
CA HIS A 109 1.31 -10.66 -34.40
C HIS A 109 -0.22 -10.66 -34.20
N MET A 110 -0.74 -10.00 -33.19
CA MET A 110 -2.15 -9.96 -32.83
C MET A 110 -2.66 -8.51 -32.61
N PRO A 111 -2.67 -7.65 -33.64
CA PRO A 111 -3.09 -6.25 -33.50
C PRO A 111 -4.54 -6.11 -33.04
N THR A 112 -5.37 -7.14 -33.22
CA THR A 112 -6.77 -7.19 -32.75
C THR A 112 -6.93 -7.16 -31.23
N LEU A 113 -5.88 -7.41 -30.48
CA LEU A 113 -5.88 -7.30 -29.01
C LEU A 113 -5.80 -5.87 -28.49
N ARG A 114 -5.52 -4.91 -29.36
CA ARG A 114 -5.48 -3.48 -29.06
C ARG A 114 -6.88 -2.96 -28.71
N GLN A 115 -7.00 -2.30 -27.56
CA GLN A 115 -8.30 -1.80 -27.05
C GLN A 115 -8.61 -0.37 -27.45
N ALA A 116 -7.58 0.47 -27.58
CA ALA A 116 -7.74 1.87 -27.89
C ALA A 116 -6.83 2.25 -29.05
N ASP A 117 -7.38 2.99 -30.00
CA ASP A 117 -6.63 3.59 -31.10
C ASP A 117 -6.23 5.00 -30.69
N THR A 118 -5.07 5.10 -30.02
CA THR A 118 -4.52 6.39 -29.60
C THR A 118 -3.59 6.94 -30.67
N LEU A 119 -3.44 8.28 -30.74
CA LEU A 119 -2.48 8.93 -31.64
C LEU A 119 -1.02 8.61 -31.28
N PHE A 120 -0.78 8.08 -30.08
CA PHE A 120 0.53 7.74 -29.55
C PHE A 120 0.57 6.27 -29.18
N PRO A 121 1.32 5.42 -29.92
CA PRO A 121 1.37 3.97 -29.70
C PRO A 121 1.80 3.55 -28.30
N GLU A 122 2.57 4.39 -27.59
CA GLU A 122 3.02 4.16 -26.22
C GLU A 122 1.90 4.15 -25.18
N PHE A 123 0.74 4.71 -25.49
CA PHE A 123 -0.45 4.73 -24.62
C PHE A 123 -1.49 3.67 -25.00
N ASP A 124 -1.20 2.83 -25.98
CA ASP A 124 -2.11 1.77 -26.37
C ASP A 124 -2.22 0.70 -25.28
N THR A 125 -3.46 0.33 -24.99
CA THR A 125 -3.76 -0.77 -24.07
C THR A 125 -4.13 -2.03 -24.84
N TYR A 126 -3.68 -3.19 -24.33
CA TYR A 126 -3.88 -4.49 -24.97
C TYR A 126 -4.56 -5.47 -24.01
N ARG A 127 -5.51 -6.25 -24.53
CA ARG A 127 -6.17 -7.35 -23.80
C ARG A 127 -5.45 -8.67 -24.07
N TYR A 128 -4.30 -8.89 -23.46
CA TYR A 128 -3.53 -10.11 -23.68
C TYR A 128 -4.25 -11.38 -23.26
N GLU A 129 -5.12 -11.33 -22.22
CA GLU A 129 -5.94 -12.46 -21.79
C GLU A 129 -6.97 -12.88 -22.84
N ALA A 130 -7.39 -11.98 -23.72
CA ALA A 130 -8.31 -12.29 -24.80
C ALA A 130 -7.65 -13.04 -25.97
N ALA A 131 -6.33 -13.18 -25.97
CA ALA A 131 -5.59 -13.89 -27.01
C ALA A 131 -5.88 -15.40 -27.01
N GLY A 132 -6.35 -15.97 -25.87
CA GLY A 132 -6.54 -17.42 -25.74
C GLY A 132 -5.23 -18.21 -25.90
N TYR A 133 -4.08 -17.58 -25.60
CA TYR A 133 -2.78 -18.20 -25.77
C TYR A 133 -2.39 -18.97 -24.51
N GLU A 134 -2.66 -20.26 -24.51
CA GLU A 134 -2.45 -21.16 -23.36
C GLU A 134 -1.10 -21.00 -22.63
N PRO A 135 0.05 -20.85 -23.33
CA PRO A 135 1.33 -20.63 -22.65
C PRO A 135 1.40 -19.30 -21.85
N TYR A 136 0.69 -18.26 -22.31
CA TYR A 136 0.60 -16.99 -21.60
C TYR A 136 -0.34 -17.10 -20.39
N ASP A 137 -1.46 -17.81 -20.53
CA ASP A 137 -2.43 -18.02 -19.44
C ASP A 137 -1.80 -18.84 -18.32
N LYS A 138 -1.05 -19.90 -18.64
CA LYS A 138 -0.27 -20.69 -17.66
C LYS A 138 0.79 -19.82 -16.95
N LEU A 139 1.49 -18.98 -17.70
CA LEU A 139 2.50 -18.08 -17.15
C LEU A 139 1.89 -17.06 -16.18
N THR A 140 0.78 -16.44 -16.55
CA THR A 140 0.09 -15.46 -15.70
C THR A 140 -0.52 -16.10 -14.46
N ALA A 141 -1.02 -17.33 -14.56
CA ALA A 141 -1.48 -18.12 -13.41
C ALA A 141 -0.33 -18.45 -12.45
N GLU A 142 0.84 -18.87 -12.96
CA GLU A 142 2.04 -19.13 -12.15
C GLU A 142 2.53 -17.84 -11.45
N LEU A 143 2.54 -16.70 -12.15
CA LEU A 143 2.87 -15.40 -11.57
C LEU A 143 1.95 -15.04 -10.41
N ARG A 144 0.62 -15.16 -10.60
CA ARG A 144 -0.37 -14.90 -9.53
C ARG A 144 -0.18 -15.81 -8.33
N MET A 145 0.04 -17.11 -8.57
CA MET A 145 0.27 -18.09 -7.50
C MET A 145 1.54 -17.77 -6.70
N LEU A 146 2.65 -17.48 -7.36
CA LEU A 146 3.91 -17.18 -6.69
C LEU A 146 3.88 -15.83 -5.96
N ALA A 147 3.26 -14.81 -6.53
CA ALA A 147 3.04 -13.52 -5.85
C ALA A 147 2.19 -13.72 -4.59
N GLY A 148 1.12 -14.52 -4.67
CA GLY A 148 0.31 -14.88 -3.51
C GLY A 148 1.11 -15.62 -2.42
N ARG A 149 2.02 -16.54 -2.81
CA ARG A 149 2.90 -17.27 -1.88
C ARG A 149 3.97 -16.37 -1.25
N LEU A 150 4.49 -15.41 -2.00
CA LEU A 150 5.49 -14.46 -1.49
C LEU A 150 4.96 -13.68 -0.27
N HIS A 151 3.68 -13.36 -0.28
CA HIS A 151 3.04 -12.55 0.75
C HIS A 151 2.00 -13.30 1.59
N ALA A 152 1.86 -14.63 1.39
CA ALA A 152 0.96 -15.44 2.20
C ALA A 152 1.30 -15.33 3.69
N GLN A 153 0.29 -15.15 4.52
CA GLN A 153 0.42 -15.01 5.98
C GLN A 153 1.29 -13.80 6.45
N THR A 154 1.37 -12.76 5.62
CA THR A 154 2.03 -11.51 6.02
C THR A 154 1.01 -10.46 6.43
N LYS A 155 1.46 -9.47 7.19
CA LYS A 155 0.70 -8.25 7.52
C LYS A 155 0.07 -7.60 6.27
N PHE A 156 0.77 -7.62 5.14
CA PHE A 156 0.26 -7.08 3.87
C PHE A 156 -1.00 -7.79 3.38
N SER A 157 -1.00 -9.13 3.40
CA SER A 157 -2.16 -9.92 2.97
C SER A 157 -3.34 -9.75 3.92
N ASP A 158 -3.08 -9.65 5.24
CA ASP A 158 -4.12 -9.45 6.23
C ASP A 158 -4.79 -8.07 6.09
N LEU A 159 -4.02 -7.00 5.88
CA LEU A 159 -4.55 -5.66 5.67
C LEU A 159 -5.50 -5.58 4.46
N ILE A 160 -5.16 -6.25 3.35
CA ILE A 160 -6.03 -6.33 2.17
C ILE A 160 -7.24 -7.23 2.44
N ARG A 161 -7.04 -8.42 2.99
CA ARG A 161 -8.11 -9.38 3.28
C ARG A 161 -9.20 -8.79 4.17
N TRP A 162 -8.79 -8.01 5.17
CA TRP A 162 -9.70 -7.33 6.09
C TRP A 162 -10.16 -5.97 5.60
N ARG A 163 -9.74 -5.55 4.39
CA ARG A 163 -10.09 -4.25 3.80
C ARG A 163 -9.89 -3.11 4.80
N ALA A 164 -8.71 -3.10 5.42
CA ALA A 164 -8.40 -2.19 6.52
C ALA A 164 -8.46 -0.70 6.11
N ALA A 165 -8.21 -0.41 4.83
CA ALA A 165 -8.33 0.91 4.22
C ALA A 165 -8.75 0.78 2.75
N ASN A 166 -9.09 1.90 2.11
CA ASN A 166 -9.40 1.93 0.67
C ASN A 166 -8.15 1.79 -0.20
N LEU A 167 -7.02 2.34 0.23
CA LEU A 167 -5.76 2.33 -0.52
C LEU A 167 -4.62 1.88 0.38
N HIS A 168 -3.68 1.12 -0.19
CA HIS A 168 -2.54 0.58 0.52
C HIS A 168 -1.28 0.79 -0.29
N TYR A 169 -0.27 1.45 0.26
CA TYR A 169 1.02 1.68 -0.38
C TYR A 169 2.18 1.09 0.42
N VAL A 170 3.11 0.49 -0.29
CA VAL A 170 4.48 0.31 0.19
C VAL A 170 5.25 1.60 -0.11
N VAL A 171 5.94 2.14 0.88
CA VAL A 171 6.86 3.28 0.73
C VAL A 171 8.27 2.74 0.88
N ALA A 172 9.11 2.91 -0.12
CA ALA A 172 10.41 2.26 -0.15
C ALA A 172 11.53 3.17 -0.64
N GLU A 173 12.76 2.87 -0.19
CA GLU A 173 13.97 3.41 -0.82
C GLU A 173 14.13 2.82 -2.23
N PRO A 174 14.84 3.50 -3.15
CA PRO A 174 15.10 3.00 -4.49
C PRO A 174 15.69 1.59 -4.49
N GLY A 175 15.13 0.69 -5.33
CA GLY A 175 15.58 -0.69 -5.48
C GLY A 175 15.21 -1.66 -4.34
N VAL A 176 14.53 -1.19 -3.29
CA VAL A 176 14.10 -2.03 -2.16
C VAL A 176 12.93 -2.94 -2.53
N ALA A 177 11.93 -2.42 -3.20
CA ALA A 177 10.78 -3.17 -3.68
C ALA A 177 10.65 -3.01 -5.20
N ARG A 178 10.23 -4.07 -5.88
CA ARG A 178 9.92 -4.04 -7.31
C ARG A 178 8.42 -4.22 -7.50
N THR A 179 7.84 -3.60 -8.51
CA THR A 179 6.39 -3.64 -8.76
C THR A 179 5.81 -5.05 -8.82
N HIS A 180 6.54 -5.99 -9.44
CA HIS A 180 6.12 -7.39 -9.57
C HIS A 180 6.23 -8.22 -8.27
N GLU A 181 6.86 -7.67 -7.24
CA GLU A 181 7.03 -8.33 -5.94
C GLU A 181 6.01 -7.82 -4.91
N LEU A 182 5.23 -6.81 -5.27
CA LEU A 182 4.25 -6.25 -4.36
C LEU A 182 3.11 -7.25 -4.08
N PRO A 183 2.55 -7.20 -2.88
CA PRO A 183 1.31 -7.91 -2.61
C PRO A 183 0.18 -7.43 -3.51
N ALA A 184 -0.72 -8.33 -3.90
CA ALA A 184 -1.87 -7.96 -4.71
C ALA A 184 -2.67 -6.82 -4.06
N GLY A 185 -2.98 -5.79 -4.85
CA GLY A 185 -3.73 -4.63 -4.39
C GLY A 185 -2.92 -3.51 -3.77
N TRP A 186 -1.62 -3.71 -3.51
CA TRP A 186 -0.73 -2.66 -3.00
C TRP A 186 -0.12 -1.84 -4.13
N GLY A 187 0.01 -0.53 -3.90
CA GLY A 187 0.80 0.37 -4.73
C GLY A 187 2.23 0.52 -4.20
N LEU A 188 3.06 1.21 -4.96
CA LEU A 188 4.44 1.51 -4.63
C LEU A 188 4.73 2.99 -4.74
N LEU A 189 5.22 3.57 -3.66
CA LEU A 189 5.83 4.88 -3.61
C LEU A 189 7.33 4.70 -3.38
N VAL A 190 8.13 5.32 -4.23
CA VAL A 190 9.58 5.26 -4.13
C VAL A 190 10.12 6.64 -3.80
N ARG A 191 11.05 6.69 -2.87
CA ARG A 191 11.74 7.93 -2.53
C ARG A 191 12.59 8.42 -3.69
N VAL A 192 12.41 9.68 -4.04
CA VAL A 192 13.28 10.42 -4.96
C VAL A 192 13.65 11.72 -4.24
N ASP A 193 14.88 11.84 -3.81
CA ASP A 193 15.36 12.94 -2.97
C ASP A 193 14.50 13.15 -1.71
N GLU A 194 13.81 14.27 -1.61
CA GLU A 194 12.95 14.66 -0.49
C GLU A 194 11.45 14.40 -0.74
N GLU A 195 11.11 13.67 -1.79
CA GLU A 195 9.74 13.41 -2.20
C GLU A 195 9.46 11.92 -2.44
N LEU A 196 8.18 11.56 -2.53
CA LEU A 196 7.73 10.23 -2.94
C LEU A 196 7.10 10.29 -4.33
N ARG A 197 7.60 9.45 -5.23
CA ARG A 197 7.04 9.25 -6.56
C ARG A 197 6.22 7.97 -6.62
N VAL A 198 5.05 8.03 -7.26
CA VAL A 198 4.23 6.84 -7.53
C VAL A 198 4.88 6.03 -8.64
N GLU A 199 5.28 4.80 -8.33
CA GLU A 199 5.78 3.81 -9.29
C GLU A 199 4.67 2.84 -9.70
N MET A 200 3.72 2.57 -8.79
CA MET A 200 2.55 1.74 -9.07
C MET A 200 1.36 2.21 -8.23
N GLU A 201 0.23 2.41 -8.88
CA GLU A 201 -1.02 2.73 -8.19
C GLU A 201 -1.60 1.49 -7.49
N PRO A 202 -2.23 1.64 -6.32
CA PRO A 202 -2.89 0.55 -5.62
C PRO A 202 -4.26 0.26 -6.22
N THR A 203 -4.73 -0.97 -6.05
CA THR A 203 -6.11 -1.31 -6.35
C THR A 203 -7.03 -0.79 -5.24
N TRP A 204 -8.11 -0.12 -5.63
CA TRP A 204 -9.14 0.33 -4.70
C TRP A 204 -9.76 -0.85 -3.95
N GLN A 205 -9.88 -0.72 -2.62
CA GLN A 205 -10.53 -1.67 -1.74
C GLN A 205 -11.84 -1.08 -1.21
N GLU A 206 -12.92 -1.86 -1.25
CA GLU A 206 -14.21 -1.47 -0.67
C GLU A 206 -14.18 -1.63 0.86
N ALA A 207 -13.48 -0.72 1.54
CA ALA A 207 -13.52 -0.64 2.99
C ALA A 207 -14.91 -0.17 3.45
N THR A 208 -15.49 -0.86 4.45
CA THR A 208 -16.79 -0.48 4.99
C THR A 208 -16.70 0.89 5.69
N GLU A 209 -17.82 1.59 5.82
CA GLU A 209 -17.86 2.85 6.56
C GLU A 209 -17.37 2.68 8.01
N SER A 210 -17.81 1.62 8.68
CA SER A 210 -17.36 1.28 10.03
C SER A 210 -15.85 1.08 10.10
N ALA A 211 -15.24 0.37 9.14
CA ALA A 211 -13.79 0.17 9.09
C ALA A 211 -13.04 1.51 8.92
N ARG A 212 -13.52 2.37 8.01
CA ARG A 212 -12.94 3.70 7.77
C ARG A 212 -13.03 4.60 9.00
N MET A 213 -14.20 4.64 9.66
CA MET A 213 -14.39 5.44 10.87
C MET A 213 -13.58 4.92 12.05
N THR A 214 -13.46 3.61 12.18
CA THR A 214 -12.60 3.00 13.20
C THR A 214 -11.13 3.33 12.95
N LEU A 215 -10.66 3.28 11.70
CA LEU A 215 -9.29 3.68 11.36
C LEU A 215 -9.08 5.17 11.64
N LEU A 216 -10.04 6.04 11.30
CA LEU A 216 -9.99 7.48 11.61
C LEU A 216 -9.81 7.72 13.11
N LEU A 217 -10.57 7.01 13.95
CA LEU A 217 -10.43 7.10 15.41
C LEU A 217 -9.01 6.69 15.85
N ARG A 218 -8.44 5.62 15.26
CA ARG A 218 -7.09 5.18 15.57
C ARG A 218 -6.02 6.17 15.12
N ILE A 219 -6.21 6.83 13.98
CA ILE A 219 -5.34 7.92 13.52
C ILE A 219 -5.40 9.08 14.54
N ALA A 220 -6.58 9.50 14.96
CA ALA A 220 -6.74 10.56 15.95
C ALA A 220 -6.05 10.21 17.28
N MET A 221 -6.23 8.99 17.78
CA MET A 221 -5.57 8.51 19.00
C MET A 221 -4.04 8.50 18.86
N ALA A 222 -3.51 8.04 17.73
CA ALA A 222 -2.06 8.04 17.48
C ALA A 222 -1.50 9.46 17.42
N GLY A 223 -2.18 10.38 16.75
CA GLY A 223 -1.82 11.80 16.70
C GLY A 223 -1.86 12.45 18.08
N THR A 224 -2.91 12.21 18.86
CA THR A 224 -3.01 12.71 20.25
C THR A 224 -1.86 12.18 21.12
N LYS A 225 -1.54 10.88 20.99
CA LYS A 225 -0.41 10.29 21.71
C LYS A 225 0.91 10.96 21.34
N ALA A 226 1.16 11.21 20.06
CA ALA A 226 2.35 11.88 19.59
C ALA A 226 2.48 13.31 20.18
N VAL A 227 1.40 14.09 20.15
CA VAL A 227 1.34 15.42 20.74
C VAL A 227 1.57 15.37 22.25
N ASN A 228 0.90 14.47 22.96
CA ASN A 228 1.10 14.29 24.42
C ASN A 228 2.55 13.95 24.75
N THR A 229 3.18 13.07 23.95
CA THR A 229 4.60 12.72 24.13
C THR A 229 5.50 13.94 23.93
N GLN A 230 5.23 14.74 22.90
CA GLN A 230 5.99 15.95 22.59
C GLN A 230 5.93 16.98 23.72
N PHE A 231 4.76 17.12 24.36
CA PHE A 231 4.56 18.06 25.47
C PHE A 231 4.77 17.45 26.85
N GLY A 232 5.23 16.20 26.96
CA GLY A 232 5.44 15.54 28.24
C GLY A 232 4.14 15.26 29.02
N VAL A 233 3.00 15.22 28.33
CA VAL A 233 1.69 14.97 28.95
C VAL A 233 1.49 13.47 29.14
N MET A 234 1.39 13.02 30.39
CA MET A 234 1.07 11.63 30.75
C MET A 234 -0.41 11.55 31.18
N PRO A 235 -1.28 10.87 30.42
CA PRO A 235 -2.68 10.70 30.82
C PRO A 235 -2.77 9.93 32.14
N ARG A 236 -3.61 10.38 33.08
CA ARG A 236 -3.79 9.74 34.39
C ARG A 236 -4.21 8.27 34.30
N TRP A 237 -4.96 7.88 33.30
CA TRP A 237 -5.37 6.49 33.04
C TRP A 237 -4.23 5.57 32.57
N ALA A 238 -3.11 6.14 32.13
CA ALA A 238 -1.89 5.39 31.74
C ALA A 238 -0.95 5.16 32.93
N GLN A 239 -1.24 5.76 34.10
CA GLN A 239 -0.51 5.51 35.32
C GLN A 239 -1.07 4.22 35.95
N ALA A 240 -0.22 3.21 36.13
CA ALA A 240 -0.63 2.01 36.87
C ALA A 240 -1.16 2.43 38.24
N PRO A 241 -2.23 1.82 38.78
CA PRO A 241 -2.64 2.07 40.12
C PRO A 241 -1.47 1.76 41.07
N THR A 242 -1.06 2.75 41.85
CA THR A 242 -0.06 2.54 42.93
C THR A 242 -0.61 1.44 43.83
N PRO A 243 0.10 0.32 44.01
CA PRO A 243 -0.36 -0.67 44.99
C PRO A 243 -0.56 0.02 46.33
N ALA A 244 -1.77 -0.05 46.84
CA ALA A 244 -2.09 0.40 48.17
C ALA A 244 -1.24 -0.45 49.16
N GLY A 245 -0.33 0.20 49.88
CA GLY A 245 0.48 -0.41 50.92
C GLY A 245 -0.34 -0.88 52.10
#